data_a6e6c8a7a5a073acdbe78763cab868c7
#
_entry.id   a6e6c8a7a5a073acdbe78763cab868c7
#
_cell.length_a   1.000
_cell.length_b   1.000
_cell.length_c   1.000
_cell.angle_alpha   90.00
_cell.angle_beta   90.00
_cell.angle_gamma   90.00
#
_symmetry.space_group_name_H-M   'P 1'
#
loop_
_entity.id
_entity.type
_entity.pdbx_description
1 polymer ?
#
loop_
_entity_poly.entity_id
_entity_poly.type
_entity_poly.pdbx_seq_one_letter_code
_entity_poly.pdbx_strand_id
1 'polypeptide(L)' 'AVHATPLNHIGLWIDDLPVAVEWLSSQGVRFAPGGIRKGAAGFDICFLHPKSNDEFPIAGEGVLIELVQAPPDVIAALG' A
#
# COMPACT_ATOMS: atom_id res chain seq x y z
N ALA A 1 16.93 -20.97 4.37
CA ALA A 1 17.20 -20.44 3.53
C ALA A 1 16.29 -19.62 2.67
N VAL A 2 15.07 -19.52 2.94
CA VAL A 2 14.15 -18.75 2.12
C VAL A 2 14.31 -17.26 2.23
N HIS A 3 15.21 -16.88 3.04
CA HIS A 3 15.37 -15.47 3.39
C HIS A 3 16.03 -14.68 2.28
N ALA A 4 16.52 -15.37 1.31
CA ALA A 4 17.17 -14.73 0.19
C ALA A 4 16.20 -14.17 -0.84
N THR A 5 14.92 -14.17 -0.56
CA THR A 5 13.93 -13.58 -1.46
C THR A 5 14.30 -12.14 -1.77
N PRO A 6 14.60 -11.83 -3.01
CA PRO A 6 15.17 -10.51 -3.33
C PRO A 6 14.15 -9.37 -3.22
N LEU A 7 12.87 -9.66 -3.47
CA LEU A 7 11.85 -8.61 -3.40
C LEU A 7 10.57 -9.19 -2.84
N ASN A 8 10.17 -8.72 -1.67
CA ASN A 8 8.89 -9.08 -1.09
C ASN A 8 8.06 -7.86 -0.64
N HIS A 9 8.59 -6.66 -0.88
CA HIS A 9 7.99 -5.43 -0.39
C HIS A 9 8.34 -4.29 -1.34
N ILE A 10 7.33 -3.52 -1.73
CA ILE A 10 7.52 -2.28 -2.48
C ILE A 10 6.72 -1.17 -1.82
N GLY A 11 7.21 0.07 -1.94
CA GLY A 11 6.53 1.25 -1.43
C GLY A 11 6.15 2.16 -2.59
N LEU A 12 4.93 2.70 -2.56
CA LEU A 12 4.42 3.60 -3.58
C LEU A 12 3.99 4.92 -2.93
N TRP A 13 4.46 6.03 -3.49
CA TRP A 13 3.97 7.34 -3.09
C TRP A 13 2.54 7.56 -3.57
N ILE A 14 1.68 8.01 -2.67
CA ILE A 14 0.27 8.32 -2.96
C ILE A 14 0.01 9.76 -2.56
N ASP A 15 -0.62 10.54 -3.41
CA ASP A 15 -0.87 11.95 -3.16
C ASP A 15 -1.97 12.21 -2.12
N ASP A 16 -2.99 11.35 -2.09
CA ASP A 16 -4.08 11.45 -1.11
C ASP A 16 -4.43 10.05 -0.65
N LEU A 17 -3.80 9.60 0.41
CA LEU A 17 -3.91 8.21 0.87
C LEU A 17 -5.33 7.83 1.28
N PRO A 18 -6.08 8.62 2.07
CA PRO A 18 -7.45 8.24 2.43
C PRO A 18 -8.36 8.05 1.22
N VAL A 19 -8.28 8.96 0.25
CA VAL A 19 -9.08 8.89 -0.97
C VAL A 19 -8.69 7.67 -1.80
N ALA A 20 -7.40 7.41 -1.93
CA ALA A 20 -6.91 6.25 -2.68
C ALA A 20 -7.37 4.94 -2.06
N VAL A 21 -7.29 4.81 -0.74
CA VAL A 21 -7.71 3.60 -0.03
C VAL A 21 -9.21 3.35 -0.24
N GLU A 22 -10.02 4.39 -0.13
CA GLU A 22 -11.46 4.27 -0.33
C GLU A 22 -11.78 3.81 -1.75
N TRP A 23 -11.15 4.44 -2.74
CA TRP A 23 -11.39 4.10 -4.14
C TRP A 23 -10.92 2.68 -4.46
N LEU A 24 -9.71 2.32 -4.04
CA LEU A 24 -9.15 0.99 -4.29
C LEU A 24 -10.00 -0.10 -3.62
N SER A 25 -10.45 0.14 -2.40
CA SER A 25 -11.35 -0.80 -1.72
C SER A 25 -12.63 -1.02 -2.51
N SER A 26 -13.18 0.05 -3.09
CA SER A 26 -14.39 -0.04 -3.90
C SER A 26 -14.16 -0.83 -5.20
N GLN A 27 -12.92 -0.91 -5.66
CA GLN A 27 -12.53 -1.67 -6.85
C GLN A 27 -12.17 -3.12 -6.55
N GLY A 28 -12.27 -3.55 -5.30
CA GLY A 28 -12.00 -4.93 -4.93
C GLY A 28 -10.56 -5.20 -4.45
N VAL A 29 -9.81 -4.17 -4.12
CA VAL A 29 -8.47 -4.34 -3.58
C VAL A 29 -8.53 -4.71 -2.11
N ARG A 30 -7.81 -5.77 -1.75
CA ARG A 30 -7.74 -6.24 -0.36
C ARG A 30 -6.62 -5.55 0.38
N PHE A 31 -6.96 -4.91 1.50
CA PHE A 31 -5.98 -4.29 2.39
C PHE A 31 -5.69 -5.19 3.58
N ALA A 32 -4.45 -5.12 4.07
CA ALA A 32 -4.05 -5.80 5.28
C ALA A 32 -4.70 -5.12 6.50
N PRO A 33 -4.88 -5.86 7.60
CA PRO A 33 -5.43 -5.28 8.83
C PRO A 33 -4.59 -4.11 9.35
N GLY A 34 -5.21 -3.18 10.03
CA GLY A 34 -4.54 -2.05 10.64
C GLY A 34 -4.85 -0.69 10.01
N GLY A 35 -5.36 -0.68 8.78
CA GLY A 35 -5.76 0.55 8.12
C GLY A 35 -4.61 1.55 7.94
N ILE A 36 -4.96 2.81 7.79
CA ILE A 36 -3.98 3.89 7.67
C ILE A 36 -3.40 4.18 9.05
N ARG A 37 -2.08 4.21 9.13
CA ARG A 37 -1.36 4.47 10.37
C ARG A 37 -0.02 5.12 10.11
N LYS A 38 0.61 5.65 11.15
CA LYS A 38 1.94 6.25 11.04
C LYS A 38 2.98 5.16 10.82
N GLY A 39 3.76 5.29 9.75
CA GLY A 39 4.86 4.38 9.47
C GLY A 39 6.15 4.78 10.17
N ALA A 40 7.19 3.93 10.01
CA ALA A 40 8.47 4.11 10.67
C ALA A 40 9.16 5.42 10.28
N ALA A 41 8.97 5.87 9.05
CA ALA A 41 9.56 7.11 8.56
C ALA A 41 8.73 8.36 8.89
N GLY A 42 7.61 8.21 9.60
CA GLY A 42 6.78 9.34 10.02
C GLY A 42 5.65 9.70 9.06
N PHE A 43 5.57 9.03 7.91
CA PHE A 43 4.46 9.23 6.96
C PHE A 43 3.31 8.27 7.27
N ASP A 44 2.09 8.67 6.89
CA ASP A 44 0.95 7.76 6.97
C ASP A 44 1.08 6.69 5.91
N ILE A 45 0.78 5.46 6.29
CA ILE A 45 0.91 4.29 5.42
C ILE A 45 -0.27 3.36 5.58
N CYS A 46 -0.45 2.48 4.61
CA CYS A 46 -1.24 1.26 4.75
C CYS A 46 -0.69 0.22 3.78
N PHE A 47 -1.10 -1.03 3.95
CA PHE A 47 -0.59 -2.12 3.14
C PHE A 47 -1.72 -2.83 2.40
N LEU A 48 -1.49 -3.16 1.13
CA LEU A 48 -2.29 -4.15 0.45
C LEU A 48 -1.93 -5.53 1.00
N HIS A 49 -2.93 -6.39 1.13
CA HIS A 49 -2.68 -7.77 1.50
C HIS A 49 -1.98 -8.49 0.35
N PRO A 50 -0.99 -9.36 0.62
CA PRO A 50 -0.32 -10.08 -0.46
C PRO A 50 -1.17 -11.16 -1.11
N LYS A 51 -2.29 -11.56 -0.48
CA LYS A 51 -3.20 -12.57 -1.04
C LYS A 51 -4.60 -12.02 -1.19
N SER A 52 -5.21 -12.31 -2.33
CA SER A 52 -6.61 -11.98 -2.57
C SER A 52 -7.54 -12.97 -1.86
N ASN A 53 -8.82 -12.63 -1.83
CA ASN A 53 -9.88 -13.53 -1.40
C ASN A 53 -11.11 -13.30 -2.29
N ASP A 54 -12.19 -14.03 -2.03
CA ASP A 54 -13.39 -13.96 -2.87
C ASP A 54 -14.05 -12.59 -2.83
N GLU A 55 -14.04 -11.96 -1.68
CA GLU A 55 -14.63 -10.63 -1.50
C GLU A 55 -13.77 -9.54 -2.13
N PHE A 56 -12.44 -9.68 -2.02
CA PHE A 56 -11.48 -8.72 -2.55
C PHE A 56 -10.49 -9.46 -3.45
N PRO A 57 -10.77 -9.52 -4.76
CA PRO A 57 -9.97 -10.34 -5.68
C PRO A 57 -8.65 -9.71 -6.13
N ILE A 58 -8.38 -8.47 -5.77
CA ILE A 58 -7.16 -7.76 -6.16
C ILE A 58 -6.26 -7.60 -4.93
N ALA A 59 -5.04 -8.05 -5.04
CA ALA A 59 -4.07 -8.02 -3.95
C ALA A 59 -2.64 -7.96 -4.50
N GLY A 60 -1.66 -8.12 -3.63
CA GLY A 60 -0.25 -7.97 -4.01
C GLY A 60 0.38 -9.13 -4.74
N GLU A 61 -0.35 -10.24 -4.95
CA GLU A 61 0.16 -11.42 -5.66
C GLU A 61 1.47 -11.95 -5.06
N GLY A 62 1.51 -12.04 -3.73
CA GLY A 62 2.70 -12.50 -3.00
C GLY A 62 3.65 -11.38 -2.60
N VAL A 63 3.46 -10.17 -3.10
CA VAL A 63 4.28 -9.02 -2.76
C VAL A 63 3.54 -8.14 -1.76
N LEU A 64 4.22 -7.72 -0.70
CA LEU A 64 3.67 -6.76 0.25
C LEU A 64 3.81 -5.36 -0.36
N ILE A 65 2.68 -4.73 -0.65
CA ILE A 65 2.66 -3.40 -1.27
C ILE A 65 2.27 -2.38 -0.20
N GLU A 66 3.18 -1.45 0.06
CA GLU A 66 2.97 -0.35 0.99
C GLU A 66 2.56 0.91 0.23
N LEU A 67 1.44 1.50 0.63
CA LEU A 67 1.03 2.81 0.12
C LEU A 67 1.44 3.85 1.15
N VAL A 68 2.14 4.89 0.70
CA VAL A 68 2.74 5.89 1.57
C VAL A 68 2.23 7.28 1.18
N GLN A 69 1.66 8.01 2.14
CA GLN A 69 1.23 9.38 1.87
C GLN A 69 2.44 10.24 1.52
N ALA A 70 2.44 10.76 0.30
CA ALA A 70 3.53 11.61 -0.16
C ALA A 70 3.52 12.96 0.55
N PRO A 71 4.68 13.48 0.95
CA PRO A 71 4.78 14.85 1.44
C PRO A 71 4.64 15.86 0.29
N PRO A 72 4.37 17.13 0.59
CA PRO A 72 4.12 18.13 -0.47
C PRO A 72 5.23 18.27 -1.49
N ASP A 73 6.49 18.15 -1.09
CA ASP A 73 7.62 18.25 -2.00
C ASP A 73 7.68 17.08 -2.99
N VAL A 74 7.31 15.88 -2.55
CA VAL A 74 7.25 14.70 -3.43
C VAL A 74 6.09 14.85 -4.41
N ILE A 75 4.93 15.30 -3.93
CA ILE A 75 3.77 15.54 -4.80
C ILE A 75 4.15 16.55 -5.89
N ALA A 76 4.80 17.64 -5.51
CA ALA A 76 5.22 18.68 -6.46
C ALA A 76 6.23 18.15 -7.47
N ALA A 77 7.15 17.29 -7.04
CA ALA A 77 8.19 16.75 -7.91
C ALA A 77 7.67 15.72 -8.92
N LEU A 78 6.64 14.96 -8.53
CA LEU A 78 6.10 13.88 -9.35
C LEU A 78 4.84 14.27 -10.12
N GLY A 79 4.19 15.32 -9.67
CA GLY A 79 2.99 15.83 -10.30
C GLY A 79 3.28 16.67 -11.50
#